data_8429180591765be4c14cfaad7799f445
#
_entry.id   8429180591765be4c14cfaad7799f445
#
_cell.length_a   1.000
_cell.length_b   1.000
_cell.length_c   1.000
_cell.angle_alpha   90.00
_cell.angle_beta   90.00
_cell.angle_gamma   90.00
#
_symmetry.space_group_name_H-M   'P 1'
#
loop_
_entity.id
_entity.type
_entity.pdbx_description
1 polymer ?
#
loop_
_entity_poly.entity_id
_entity_poly.type
_entity_poly.pdbx_seq_one_letter_code
_entity_poly.pdbx_strand_id
1 'polypeptide(L)'
;TTAYLPIMAEMHHPRDFMFSLNLLVAISFVLYVIVGCIMNYNLGQYTKSPSLGSLSPIMVKVSYGLGLPTILVAGCCSGQVTGKMLLVNVFRGSWRYLLDRNWTFWGIWILINISSWALAFVLAELIPFFNTFLGLMASVFWTIFLGFAPLFYFWRHQHDYLHNWRNRLGTLIALGVIGIAGFIMVAGTWAVAVAIRDLYDQGVVGSPFSCGMPV
;
A
#
# COMPACT_ATOMS: atom_id res chain seq x y z
N THR A 1 -1.88 -0.71 6.53
CA THR A 1 -2.08 -1.59 7.71
C THR A 1 -0.85 -1.65 8.61
N THR A 2 0.38 -1.75 8.07
CA THR A 2 1.62 -1.77 8.85
C THR A 2 1.85 -0.49 9.66
N ALA A 3 1.35 0.65 9.19
CA ALA A 3 1.43 1.94 9.88
C ALA A 3 0.42 2.10 11.03
N TYR A 4 -0.64 1.30 11.08
CA TYR A 4 -1.71 1.47 12.08
C TYR A 4 -1.25 1.19 13.51
N LEU A 5 -0.42 0.16 13.72
CA LEU A 5 0.10 -0.17 15.04
C LEU A 5 0.98 0.94 15.63
N PRO A 6 1.97 1.49 14.89
CA PRO A 6 2.73 2.64 15.37
C PRO A 6 1.88 3.87 15.66
N ILE A 7 0.91 4.18 14.79
CA ILE A 7 0.01 5.33 14.97
C ILE A 7 -0.86 5.13 16.22
N MET A 8 -1.45 3.95 16.40
CA MET A 8 -2.27 3.64 17.56
C MET A 8 -1.47 3.71 18.87
N ALA A 9 -0.20 3.33 18.84
CA ALA A 9 0.68 3.39 20.01
C ALA A 9 1.03 4.84 20.42
N GLU A 10 0.99 5.79 19.49
CA GLU A 10 1.26 7.22 19.74
C GLU A 10 0.00 8.03 20.08
N MET A 11 -1.20 7.43 19.96
CA MET A 11 -2.45 8.12 20.28
C MET A 11 -2.68 8.26 21.78
N HIS A 12 -3.17 9.42 22.20
CA HIS A 12 -3.51 9.69 23.61
C HIS A 12 -4.69 8.82 24.09
N HIS A 13 -5.64 8.54 23.19
CA HIS A 13 -6.80 7.65 23.45
C HIS A 13 -6.90 6.56 22.37
N PRO A 14 -6.24 5.40 22.54
CA PRO A 14 -6.24 4.33 21.54
C PRO A 14 -7.63 3.77 21.17
N ARG A 15 -8.64 3.97 22.06
CA ARG A 15 -10.01 3.52 21.81
C ARG A 15 -10.71 4.28 20.67
N ASP A 16 -10.34 5.54 20.46
CA ASP A 16 -10.93 6.40 19.42
C ASP A 16 -10.37 6.08 18.04
N PHE A 17 -9.27 5.32 17.99
CA PHE A 17 -8.66 4.86 16.74
C PHE A 17 -9.64 4.09 15.87
N MET A 18 -10.44 3.18 16.46
CA MET A 18 -11.42 2.38 15.72
C MET A 18 -12.51 3.24 15.08
N PHE A 19 -12.96 4.28 15.77
CA PHE A 19 -13.95 5.22 15.22
C PHE A 19 -13.35 6.00 14.04
N SER A 20 -12.15 6.55 14.21
CA SER A 20 -11.44 7.30 13.16
C SER A 20 -11.15 6.42 11.95
N LEU A 21 -10.75 5.17 12.17
CA LEU A 21 -10.49 4.20 11.11
C LEU A 21 -11.77 3.86 10.33
N ASN A 22 -12.88 3.59 11.01
CA ASN A 22 -14.15 3.29 10.37
C ASN A 22 -14.66 4.48 9.55
N LEU A 23 -14.51 5.69 10.06
CA LEU A 23 -14.89 6.91 9.35
C LEU A 23 -14.03 7.08 8.08
N LEU A 24 -12.71 6.91 8.20
CA LEU A 24 -11.78 6.97 7.07
C LEU A 24 -12.15 5.95 5.99
N VAL A 25 -12.40 4.70 6.39
CA VAL A 25 -12.77 3.62 5.45
C VAL A 25 -14.10 3.92 4.76
N ALA A 26 -15.10 4.38 5.50
CA ALA A 26 -16.41 4.73 4.94
C ALA A 26 -16.31 5.87 3.91
N ILE A 27 -15.61 6.95 4.25
CA ILE A 27 -15.40 8.09 3.33
C ILE A 27 -14.62 7.62 2.09
N SER A 28 -13.54 6.88 2.28
CA SER A 28 -12.72 6.37 1.17
C SER A 28 -13.52 5.45 0.25
N PHE A 29 -14.34 4.56 0.81
CA PHE A 29 -15.19 3.66 0.04
C PHE A 29 -16.18 4.43 -0.84
N VAL A 30 -16.87 5.41 -0.27
CA VAL A 30 -17.83 6.25 -1.01
C VAL A 30 -17.13 7.00 -2.15
N LEU A 31 -15.97 7.60 -1.86
CA LEU A 31 -15.19 8.31 -2.87
C LEU A 31 -14.73 7.39 -4.01
N TYR A 32 -14.22 6.19 -3.69
CA TYR A 32 -13.77 5.24 -4.70
C TYR A 32 -14.93 4.74 -5.58
N VAL A 33 -16.11 4.48 -4.98
CA VAL A 33 -17.30 4.08 -5.75
C VAL A 33 -17.73 5.20 -6.68
N ILE A 34 -17.83 6.44 -6.18
CA ILE A 34 -18.24 7.60 -7.01
C ILE A 34 -17.27 7.79 -8.18
N VAL A 35 -15.96 7.86 -7.87
CA VAL A 35 -14.93 8.07 -8.92
C VAL A 35 -14.91 6.90 -9.90
N GLY A 36 -15.00 5.65 -9.43
CA GLY A 36 -15.03 4.47 -10.27
C GLY A 36 -16.23 4.45 -11.19
N CYS A 37 -17.43 4.79 -10.71
CA CYS A 37 -18.64 4.88 -11.52
C CYS A 37 -18.53 5.99 -12.59
N ILE A 38 -18.03 7.17 -12.21
CA ILE A 38 -17.84 8.28 -13.15
C ILE A 38 -16.84 7.91 -14.25
N MET A 39 -15.71 7.32 -13.87
CA MET A 39 -14.68 6.91 -14.82
C MET A 39 -15.17 5.81 -15.77
N ASN A 40 -15.86 4.80 -15.22
CA ASN A 40 -16.43 3.73 -16.04
C ASN A 40 -17.51 4.22 -17.00
N TYR A 41 -18.36 5.15 -16.56
CA TYR A 41 -19.41 5.74 -17.40
C TYR A 41 -18.85 6.59 -18.55
N ASN A 42 -17.81 7.40 -18.28
CA ASN A 42 -17.27 8.33 -19.28
C ASN A 42 -16.20 7.70 -20.19
N LEU A 43 -15.35 6.82 -19.69
CA LEU A 43 -14.19 6.28 -20.41
C LEU A 43 -14.32 4.79 -20.72
N GLY A 44 -15.05 4.02 -19.91
CA GLY A 44 -15.28 2.60 -20.13
C GLY A 44 -13.98 1.83 -20.41
N GLN A 45 -13.93 1.17 -21.54
CA GLN A 45 -12.78 0.36 -21.97
C GLN A 45 -11.51 1.18 -22.34
N TYR A 46 -11.62 2.50 -22.51
CA TYR A 46 -10.48 3.37 -22.84
C TYR A 46 -9.72 3.88 -21.60
N THR A 47 -10.11 3.45 -20.40
CA THR A 47 -9.43 3.86 -19.16
C THR A 47 -8.03 3.26 -19.11
N LYS A 48 -7.01 4.13 -19.09
CA LYS A 48 -5.60 3.73 -18.89
C LYS A 48 -5.29 3.54 -17.41
N SER A 49 -4.27 2.76 -17.11
CA SER A 49 -3.73 2.64 -15.76
C SER A 49 -2.35 3.35 -15.70
N PRO A 50 -2.17 4.36 -14.85
CA PRO A 50 -3.14 4.99 -13.94
C PRO A 50 -4.22 5.81 -14.68
N SER A 51 -5.39 5.94 -14.08
CA SER A 51 -6.56 6.61 -14.69
C SER A 51 -6.31 8.07 -15.10
N LEU A 52 -5.40 8.76 -14.42
CA LEU A 52 -4.94 10.11 -14.78
C LEU A 52 -4.33 10.18 -16.19
N GLY A 53 -3.74 9.10 -16.68
CA GLY A 53 -3.19 9.00 -18.05
C GLY A 53 -4.23 9.00 -19.15
N SER A 54 -5.53 8.89 -18.82
CA SER A 54 -6.65 8.97 -19.78
C SER A 54 -7.10 10.41 -20.04
N LEU A 55 -6.57 11.38 -19.33
CA LEU A 55 -6.89 12.79 -19.48
C LEU A 55 -6.11 13.43 -20.64
N SER A 56 -6.55 14.62 -21.08
CA SER A 56 -5.78 15.41 -22.04
C SER A 56 -4.40 15.80 -21.47
N PRO A 57 -3.37 16.01 -22.31
CA PRO A 57 -2.00 16.27 -21.85
C PRO A 57 -1.87 17.47 -20.89
N ILE A 58 -2.71 18.49 -21.05
CA ILE A 58 -2.74 19.64 -20.15
C ILE A 58 -3.32 19.25 -18.79
N MET A 59 -4.44 18.54 -18.78
CA MET A 59 -5.10 18.10 -17.55
C MET A 59 -4.25 17.10 -16.77
N VAL A 60 -3.49 16.25 -17.46
CA VAL A 60 -2.52 15.34 -16.83
C VAL A 60 -1.49 16.16 -16.03
N LYS A 61 -0.89 17.17 -16.63
CA LYS A 61 0.12 18.02 -15.95
C LYS A 61 -0.47 18.74 -14.74
N VAL A 62 -1.67 19.31 -14.89
CA VAL A 62 -2.37 19.99 -13.79
C VAL A 62 -2.70 19.01 -12.65
N SER A 63 -3.21 17.84 -12.97
CA SER A 63 -3.58 16.82 -11.97
C SER A 63 -2.36 16.30 -11.20
N TYR A 64 -1.25 16.02 -11.88
CA TYR A 64 0.00 15.65 -11.21
C TYR A 64 0.55 16.79 -10.36
N GLY A 65 0.49 18.04 -10.84
CA GLY A 65 0.91 19.21 -10.06
C GLY A 65 0.10 19.38 -8.77
N LEU A 66 -1.23 19.22 -8.84
CA LEU A 66 -2.11 19.24 -7.66
C LEU A 66 -1.90 18.03 -6.73
N GLY A 67 -1.53 16.88 -7.29
CA GLY A 67 -1.23 15.66 -6.52
C GLY A 67 0.12 15.69 -5.81
N LEU A 68 1.06 16.54 -6.26
CA LEU A 68 2.44 16.57 -5.76
C LEU A 68 2.55 16.78 -4.25
N PRO A 69 1.82 17.73 -3.62
CA PRO A 69 1.83 17.87 -2.17
C PRO A 69 1.37 16.62 -1.42
N THR A 70 0.33 15.96 -1.95
CA THR A 70 -0.20 14.71 -1.35
C THR A 70 0.83 13.59 -1.40
N ILE A 71 1.52 13.45 -2.54
CA ILE A 71 2.58 12.44 -2.73
C ILE A 71 3.75 12.72 -1.77
N LEU A 72 4.16 13.97 -1.63
CA LEU A 72 5.23 14.37 -0.70
C LEU A 72 4.86 14.06 0.75
N VAL A 73 3.65 14.43 1.19
CA VAL A 73 3.17 14.14 2.56
C VAL A 73 3.09 12.63 2.79
N ALA A 74 2.52 11.87 1.86
CA ALA A 74 2.42 10.42 1.97
C ALA A 74 3.82 9.76 2.02
N GLY A 75 4.76 10.24 1.21
CA GLY A 75 6.16 9.82 1.23
C GLY A 75 6.81 10.10 2.58
N CYS A 76 6.71 11.32 3.10
CA CYS A 76 7.25 11.67 4.42
C CYS A 76 6.68 10.79 5.53
N CYS A 77 5.36 10.57 5.56
CA CYS A 77 4.72 9.70 6.56
C CYS A 77 5.23 8.25 6.46
N SER A 78 5.33 7.71 5.25
CA SER A 78 5.83 6.36 5.02
C SER A 78 7.30 6.22 5.40
N GLY A 79 8.12 7.22 5.07
CA GLY A 79 9.53 7.29 5.45
C GLY A 79 9.72 7.31 6.97
N GLN A 80 8.91 8.10 7.69
CA GLN A 80 8.93 8.16 9.15
C GLN A 80 8.61 6.80 9.79
N VAL A 81 7.56 6.13 9.31
CA VAL A 81 7.18 4.80 9.83
C VAL A 81 8.29 3.78 9.57
N THR A 82 8.82 3.74 8.35
CA THR A 82 9.90 2.83 7.97
C THR A 82 11.17 3.12 8.77
N GLY A 83 11.57 4.38 8.89
CA GLY A 83 12.72 4.81 9.66
C GLY A 83 12.62 4.41 11.13
N LYS A 84 11.45 4.59 11.77
CA LYS A 84 11.20 4.14 13.16
C LYS A 84 11.31 2.63 13.29
N MET A 85 10.74 1.86 12.37
CA MET A 85 10.83 0.40 12.40
C MET A 85 12.27 -0.09 12.25
N LEU A 86 13.04 0.49 11.34
CA LEU A 86 14.45 0.15 11.15
C LEU A 86 15.28 0.53 12.37
N LEU A 87 15.07 1.72 12.93
CA LEU A 87 15.77 2.17 14.14
C LEU A 87 15.55 1.21 15.31
N VAL A 88 14.28 0.84 15.56
CA VAL A 88 13.94 -0.12 16.64
C VAL A 88 14.57 -1.49 16.39
N ASN A 89 14.64 -1.96 15.15
CA ASN A 89 15.27 -3.22 14.81
C ASN A 89 16.80 -3.18 14.99
N VAL A 90 17.44 -2.10 14.57
CA VAL A 90 18.90 -1.92 14.71
C VAL A 90 19.32 -1.85 16.19
N PHE A 91 18.52 -1.16 17.03
CA PHE A 91 18.82 -0.99 18.45
C PHE A 91 18.06 -1.96 19.37
N ARG A 92 17.57 -3.08 18.87
CA ARG A 92 16.76 -4.05 19.61
C ARG A 92 17.40 -4.59 20.90
N GLY A 93 18.71 -4.39 21.11
CA GLY A 93 19.44 -4.79 22.32
C GLY A 93 19.88 -3.65 23.23
N SER A 94 19.69 -2.40 22.84
CA SER A 94 20.26 -1.24 23.54
C SER A 94 19.27 -0.10 23.70
N TRP A 95 18.31 -0.28 24.60
CA TRP A 95 17.27 0.73 24.91
C TRP A 95 17.82 2.10 25.33
N ARG A 96 19.06 2.15 25.84
CA ARG A 96 19.73 3.41 26.20
C ARG A 96 19.85 4.36 25.01
N TYR A 97 20.19 3.86 23.82
CA TYR A 97 20.34 4.70 22.62
C TYR A 97 19.02 5.21 22.04
N LEU A 98 17.89 4.55 22.34
CA LEU A 98 16.55 5.01 21.95
C LEU A 98 15.99 6.10 22.89
N LEU A 99 16.40 6.10 24.17
CA LEU A 99 15.92 7.04 25.20
C LEU A 99 16.75 8.32 25.26
N ASP A 100 18.06 8.23 25.00
CA ASP A 100 18.97 9.38 25.01
C ASP A 100 18.96 10.07 23.65
N ARG A 101 18.29 11.23 23.55
CA ARG A 101 18.25 12.10 22.35
C ARG A 101 19.59 12.83 22.15
N ASN A 102 20.68 12.10 22.04
CA ASN A 102 22.00 12.62 21.78
C ASN A 102 22.23 12.89 20.28
N TRP A 103 23.26 13.69 19.96
CA TRP A 103 23.69 13.95 18.58
C TRP A 103 23.92 12.67 17.77
N THR A 104 24.40 11.60 18.42
CA THR A 104 24.57 10.26 17.83
C THR A 104 23.24 9.67 17.39
N PHE A 105 22.17 9.80 18.18
CA PHE A 105 20.82 9.35 17.82
C PHE A 105 20.32 10.05 16.55
N TRP A 106 20.47 11.38 16.49
CA TRP A 106 20.06 12.15 15.34
C TRP A 106 20.87 11.79 14.08
N GLY A 107 22.18 11.58 14.23
CA GLY A 107 23.04 11.16 13.13
C GLY A 107 22.60 9.81 12.54
N ILE A 108 22.34 8.83 13.39
CA ILE A 108 21.86 7.48 12.96
C ILE A 108 20.47 7.57 12.35
N TRP A 109 19.56 8.37 12.94
CA TRP A 109 18.22 8.59 12.39
C TRP A 109 18.27 9.15 10.97
N ILE A 110 19.05 10.19 10.76
CA ILE A 110 19.23 10.82 9.44
C ILE A 110 19.84 9.83 8.45
N LEU A 111 20.88 9.09 8.87
CA LEU A 111 21.55 8.10 8.03
C LEU A 111 20.56 6.99 7.57
N ILE A 112 19.77 6.45 8.49
CA ILE A 112 18.77 5.42 8.18
C ILE A 112 17.74 5.95 7.18
N ASN A 113 17.24 7.18 7.38
CA ASN A 113 16.25 7.76 6.47
C ASN A 113 16.85 8.03 5.09
N ILE A 114 18.03 8.65 5.00
CA ILE A 114 18.69 8.93 3.73
C ILE A 114 19.00 7.63 2.98
N SER A 115 19.56 6.63 3.67
CA SER A 115 19.86 5.32 3.04
C SER A 115 18.61 4.61 2.53
N SER A 116 17.51 4.67 3.29
CA SER A 116 16.22 4.08 2.88
C SER A 116 15.64 4.77 1.64
N TRP A 117 15.70 6.11 1.60
CA TRP A 117 15.24 6.88 0.44
C TRP A 117 16.14 6.67 -0.80
N ALA A 118 17.46 6.64 -0.61
CA ALA A 118 18.39 6.35 -1.68
C ALA A 118 18.18 4.95 -2.26
N LEU A 119 18.00 3.95 -1.40
CA LEU A 119 17.69 2.59 -1.83
C LEU A 119 16.36 2.51 -2.57
N ALA A 120 15.31 3.17 -2.06
CA ALA A 120 14.00 3.21 -2.70
C ALA A 120 14.08 3.88 -4.10
N PHE A 121 14.84 4.98 -4.21
CA PHE A 121 15.06 5.66 -5.49
C PHE A 121 15.79 4.75 -6.49
N VAL A 122 16.89 4.13 -6.08
CA VAL A 122 17.65 3.22 -6.95
C VAL A 122 16.77 2.05 -7.41
N LEU A 123 15.97 1.44 -6.51
CA LEU A 123 15.07 0.35 -6.87
C LEU A 123 13.96 0.81 -7.83
N ALA A 124 13.43 2.01 -7.64
CA ALA A 124 12.39 2.56 -8.51
C ALA A 124 12.90 2.82 -9.93
N GLU A 125 14.13 3.35 -10.07
CA GLU A 125 14.75 3.63 -11.36
C GLU A 125 15.32 2.39 -12.05
N LEU A 126 15.69 1.37 -11.27
CA LEU A 126 16.27 0.13 -11.83
C LEU A 126 15.20 -0.73 -12.51
N ILE A 127 13.93 -0.60 -12.12
CA ILE A 127 12.82 -1.40 -12.66
C ILE A 127 12.07 -0.57 -13.71
N PRO A 128 12.30 -0.77 -15.01
CA PRO A 128 11.72 0.06 -16.08
C PRO A 128 10.20 -0.10 -16.23
N PHE A 129 9.61 -1.12 -15.62
CA PHE A 129 8.17 -1.38 -15.53
C PHE A 129 7.64 -1.24 -14.09
N PHE A 130 8.17 -0.29 -13.34
CA PHE A 130 7.88 -0.12 -11.91
C PHE A 130 6.38 -0.06 -11.58
N ASN A 131 5.59 0.58 -12.43
CA ASN A 131 4.14 0.69 -12.23
C ASN A 131 3.43 -0.68 -12.29
N THR A 132 3.82 -1.53 -13.24
CA THR A 132 3.31 -2.91 -13.35
C THR A 132 3.84 -3.78 -12.21
N PHE A 133 5.09 -3.57 -11.79
CA PHE A 133 5.68 -4.23 -10.63
C PHE A 133 4.94 -3.89 -9.32
N LEU A 134 4.49 -2.64 -9.15
CA LEU A 134 3.61 -2.29 -8.01
C LEU A 134 2.31 -3.11 -8.01
N GLY A 135 1.74 -3.39 -9.18
CA GLY A 135 0.60 -4.29 -9.32
C GLY A 135 0.90 -5.71 -8.82
N LEU A 136 2.10 -6.23 -9.12
CA LEU A 136 2.56 -7.53 -8.61
C LEU A 136 2.67 -7.52 -7.08
N MET A 137 3.33 -6.49 -6.55
CA MET A 137 3.44 -6.32 -5.10
C MET A 137 2.07 -6.22 -4.42
N ALA A 138 1.13 -5.49 -5.03
CA ALA A 138 -0.22 -5.38 -4.53
C ALA A 138 -0.95 -6.73 -4.54
N SER A 139 -0.92 -7.47 -5.64
CA SER A 139 -1.62 -8.75 -5.77
C SER A 139 -1.10 -9.82 -4.80
N VAL A 140 0.17 -9.81 -4.45
CA VAL A 140 0.77 -10.79 -3.53
C VAL A 140 0.67 -10.31 -2.08
N PHE A 141 1.25 -9.14 -1.76
CA PHE A 141 1.39 -8.72 -0.37
C PHE A 141 0.07 -8.23 0.25
N TRP A 142 -0.75 -7.49 -0.50
CA TRP A 142 -2.04 -7.04 0.03
C TRP A 142 -3.00 -8.19 0.30
N THR A 143 -2.99 -9.22 -0.53
CA THR A 143 -3.84 -10.41 -0.33
C THR A 143 -3.40 -11.25 0.86
N ILE A 144 -2.10 -11.34 1.13
CA ILE A 144 -1.59 -11.96 2.35
C ILE A 144 -2.10 -11.20 3.58
N PHE A 145 -2.00 -9.87 3.58
CA PHE A 145 -2.52 -9.05 4.69
C PHE A 145 -4.05 -9.16 4.84
N LEU A 146 -4.78 -9.26 3.73
CA LEU A 146 -6.23 -9.47 3.76
C LEU A 146 -6.57 -10.83 4.40
N GLY A 147 -5.75 -11.86 4.18
CA GLY A 147 -5.89 -13.18 4.77
C GLY A 147 -5.62 -13.24 6.28
N PHE A 148 -4.84 -12.33 6.84
CA PHE A 148 -4.56 -12.32 8.28
C PHE A 148 -5.80 -12.06 9.14
N ALA A 149 -6.74 -11.22 8.71
CA ALA A 149 -7.94 -10.92 9.47
C ALA A 149 -8.81 -12.16 9.73
N PRO A 150 -9.16 -12.98 8.72
CA PRO A 150 -9.88 -14.22 8.94
C PRO A 150 -9.06 -15.27 9.70
N LEU A 151 -7.75 -15.34 9.52
CA LEU A 151 -6.90 -16.25 10.31
C LEU A 151 -6.96 -15.89 11.80
N PHE A 152 -6.88 -14.60 12.12
CA PHE A 152 -7.02 -14.12 13.50
C PHE A 152 -8.42 -14.41 14.05
N TYR A 153 -9.48 -14.26 13.24
CA TYR A 153 -10.84 -14.63 13.62
C TYR A 153 -10.94 -16.11 13.97
N PHE A 154 -10.40 -17.00 13.13
CA PHE A 154 -10.38 -18.44 13.40
C PHE A 154 -9.56 -18.81 14.64
N TRP A 155 -8.42 -18.17 14.83
CA TRP A 155 -7.60 -18.37 16.03
C TRP A 155 -8.34 -17.95 17.31
N ARG A 156 -9.10 -16.85 17.26
CA ARG A 156 -9.87 -16.33 18.39
C ARG A 156 -11.06 -17.22 18.76
N HIS A 157 -11.69 -17.89 17.79
CA HIS A 157 -12.92 -18.67 17.97
C HIS A 157 -12.69 -20.17 17.77
N GLN A 158 -11.53 -20.70 18.17
CA GLN A 158 -11.11 -22.10 17.90
C GLN A 158 -12.11 -23.17 18.31
N HIS A 159 -12.99 -22.91 19.29
CA HIS A 159 -13.93 -23.90 19.82
C HIS A 159 -15.40 -23.64 19.49
N ASP A 160 -15.75 -22.47 18.93
CA ASP A 160 -17.14 -22.02 18.82
C ASP A 160 -17.57 -21.52 17.43
N TYR A 161 -16.99 -22.04 16.35
CA TYR A 161 -17.26 -21.57 14.98
C TYR A 161 -18.73 -21.64 14.57
N LEU A 162 -19.47 -22.64 15.05
CA LEU A 162 -20.82 -22.95 14.61
C LEU A 162 -21.85 -22.90 15.73
N HIS A 163 -21.45 -22.63 16.96
CA HIS A 163 -22.33 -22.72 18.13
C HIS A 163 -23.40 -21.61 18.13
N ASN A 164 -23.07 -20.41 17.69
CA ASN A 164 -23.99 -19.28 17.69
C ASN A 164 -24.21 -18.72 16.27
N TRP A 165 -25.42 -18.20 15.98
CA TRP A 165 -25.74 -17.59 14.68
C TRP A 165 -24.74 -16.50 14.27
N ARG A 166 -24.32 -15.67 15.20
CA ARG A 166 -23.31 -14.61 14.97
C ARG A 166 -21.96 -15.20 14.56
N ASN A 167 -21.55 -16.32 15.16
CA ASN A 167 -20.29 -16.98 14.85
C ASN A 167 -20.36 -17.67 13.48
N ARG A 168 -21.51 -18.25 13.11
CA ARG A 168 -21.72 -18.82 11.77
C ARG A 168 -21.61 -17.75 10.70
N LEU A 169 -22.23 -16.59 10.88
CA LEU A 169 -22.13 -15.47 9.94
C LEU A 169 -20.69 -14.97 9.84
N GLY A 170 -19.98 -14.81 10.96
CA GLY A 170 -18.57 -14.44 11.00
C GLY A 170 -17.68 -15.45 10.27
N THR A 171 -17.93 -16.74 10.44
CA THR A 171 -17.21 -17.80 9.74
C THR A 171 -17.44 -17.76 8.23
N LEU A 172 -18.67 -17.54 7.78
CA LEU A 172 -19.00 -17.38 6.36
C LEU A 172 -18.30 -16.18 5.75
N ILE A 173 -18.31 -15.04 6.44
CA ILE A 173 -17.62 -13.83 6.01
C ILE A 173 -16.10 -14.08 5.93
N ALA A 174 -15.51 -14.71 6.95
CA ALA A 174 -14.09 -15.04 6.99
C ALA A 174 -13.66 -15.96 5.82
N LEU A 175 -14.46 -16.99 5.53
CA LEU A 175 -14.24 -17.87 4.39
C LEU A 175 -14.39 -17.13 3.05
N GLY A 176 -15.39 -16.24 2.93
CA GLY A 176 -15.55 -15.38 1.76
C GLY A 176 -14.34 -14.49 1.53
N VAL A 177 -13.81 -13.87 2.59
CA VAL A 177 -12.61 -13.02 2.50
C VAL A 177 -11.39 -13.83 2.07
N ILE A 178 -11.20 -15.05 2.60
CA ILE A 178 -10.11 -15.95 2.17
C ILE A 178 -10.26 -16.32 0.68
N GLY A 179 -11.48 -16.65 0.25
CA GLY A 179 -11.76 -16.98 -1.16
C GLY A 179 -11.45 -15.83 -2.09
N ILE A 180 -11.90 -14.61 -1.74
CA ILE A 180 -11.62 -13.38 -2.51
C ILE A 180 -10.11 -13.08 -2.52
N ALA A 181 -9.44 -13.17 -1.37
CA ALA A 181 -8.00 -12.97 -1.28
C ALA A 181 -7.24 -13.97 -2.17
N GLY A 182 -7.58 -15.25 -2.10
CA GLY A 182 -6.97 -16.28 -2.94
C GLY A 182 -7.21 -16.04 -4.43
N PHE A 183 -8.42 -15.65 -4.82
CA PHE A 183 -8.75 -15.30 -6.20
C PHE A 183 -7.92 -14.09 -6.69
N ILE A 184 -7.87 -13.01 -5.91
CA ILE A 184 -7.10 -11.81 -6.27
C ILE A 184 -5.60 -12.14 -6.37
N MET A 185 -5.08 -12.98 -5.47
CA MET A 185 -3.68 -13.38 -5.52
C MET A 185 -3.34 -14.13 -6.81
N VAL A 186 -4.14 -15.10 -7.20
CA VAL A 186 -3.89 -15.90 -8.40
C VAL A 186 -4.18 -15.11 -9.68
N ALA A 187 -5.39 -14.55 -9.79
CA ALA A 187 -5.80 -13.82 -10.99
C ALA A 187 -5.02 -12.51 -11.17
N GLY A 188 -4.75 -11.79 -10.08
CA GLY A 188 -3.95 -10.57 -10.10
C GLY A 188 -2.50 -10.82 -10.49
N THR A 189 -1.88 -11.85 -9.92
CA THR A 189 -0.50 -12.22 -10.30
C THR A 189 -0.42 -12.66 -11.75
N TRP A 190 -1.39 -13.44 -12.24
CA TRP A 190 -1.47 -13.83 -13.64
C TRP A 190 -1.63 -12.61 -14.56
N ALA A 191 -2.58 -11.73 -14.26
CA ALA A 191 -2.83 -10.54 -15.08
C ALA A 191 -1.59 -9.63 -15.16
N VAL A 192 -0.88 -9.45 -14.04
CA VAL A 192 0.36 -8.66 -14.02
C VAL A 192 1.47 -9.36 -14.80
N ALA A 193 1.61 -10.68 -14.69
CA ALA A 193 2.62 -11.43 -15.46
C ALA A 193 2.39 -11.31 -16.97
N VAL A 194 1.13 -11.38 -17.42
CA VAL A 194 0.76 -11.15 -18.83
C VAL A 194 1.09 -9.71 -19.23
N ALA A 195 0.73 -8.71 -18.41
CA ALA A 195 1.02 -7.31 -18.70
C ALA A 195 2.53 -7.03 -18.81
N ILE A 196 3.36 -7.65 -17.96
CA ILE A 196 4.82 -7.54 -18.07
C ILE A 196 5.31 -8.14 -19.39
N ARG A 197 4.81 -9.31 -19.76
CA ARG A 197 5.17 -9.96 -21.03
C ARG A 197 4.81 -9.07 -22.22
N ASP A 198 3.59 -8.51 -22.24
CA ASP A 198 3.15 -7.63 -23.32
C ASP A 198 4.02 -6.37 -23.44
N LEU A 199 4.50 -5.80 -22.32
CA LEU A 199 5.44 -4.68 -22.33
C LEU A 199 6.78 -5.03 -22.98
N TYR A 200 7.29 -6.23 -22.73
CA TYR A 200 8.52 -6.72 -23.36
C TYR A 200 8.31 -7.00 -24.86
N ASP A 201 7.20 -7.61 -25.23
CA ASP A 201 6.89 -7.94 -26.63
C ASP A 201 6.68 -6.67 -27.49
N GLN A 202 6.16 -5.59 -26.88
CA GLN A 202 5.96 -4.29 -27.53
C GLN A 202 7.25 -3.44 -27.57
N GLY A 203 8.30 -3.83 -26.89
CA GLY A 203 9.56 -3.08 -26.82
C GLY A 203 9.43 -1.72 -26.13
N VAL A 204 8.37 -1.50 -25.36
CA VAL A 204 8.09 -0.23 -24.64
C VAL A 204 8.87 -0.14 -23.31
N VAL A 205 9.64 -1.17 -23.00
CA VAL A 205 10.47 -1.20 -21.78
C VAL A 205 11.63 -0.22 -21.95
N GLY A 206 11.56 0.93 -21.27
CA GLY A 206 12.60 1.94 -21.27
C GLY A 206 13.93 1.41 -20.69
N SER A 207 15.03 2.05 -21.03
CA SER A 207 16.32 1.74 -20.38
C SER A 207 16.30 2.24 -18.94
N PRO A 208 16.90 1.50 -17.96
CA PRO A 208 17.05 1.98 -16.60
C PRO A 208 17.70 3.37 -16.56
N PHE A 209 17.26 4.25 -15.67
CA PHE A 209 17.75 5.62 -15.53
C PHE A 209 17.54 6.52 -16.76
N SER A 210 16.59 6.22 -17.63
CA SER A 210 16.24 7.09 -18.77
C SER A 210 15.12 8.06 -18.38
N CYS A 211 15.34 9.36 -18.62
CA CYS A 211 14.31 10.40 -18.44
C CYS A 211 13.30 10.49 -19.59
N GLY A 212 13.22 9.49 -20.47
CA GLY A 212 12.25 9.43 -21.55
C GLY A 212 10.87 9.05 -20.99
N MET A 213 9.85 9.90 -21.21
CA MET A 213 8.47 9.43 -21.02
C MET A 213 8.25 8.26 -22.00
N PRO A 214 7.75 7.11 -21.54
CA PRO A 214 7.27 6.10 -22.46
C PRO A 214 6.13 6.72 -23.26
N VAL A 215 6.28 6.67 -24.58
CA VAL A 215 5.31 7.18 -25.56
C VAL A 215 4.05 6.35 -25.53
#